data_a783fb8fde144bd2aa409e4b253b6a0e
#
_entry.id   a783fb8fde144bd2aa409e4b253b6a0e
#
_cell.length_a   1.000
_cell.length_b   1.000
_cell.length_c   1.000
_cell.angle_alpha   90.00
_cell.angle_beta   90.00
_cell.angle_gamma   90.00
#
_symmetry.space_group_name_H-M   'P 1'
#
loop_
_entity.id
_entity.type
_entity.pdbx_description
1 polymer ?
#
loop_
_entity_poly.entity_id
_entity_poly.type
_entity_poly.pdbx_seq_one_letter_code
_entity_poly.pdbx_strand_id
1 'polypeptide(L)'
;DAGNATVAVADLPSQGQQTYRLILQGGPFPHDKDGSVFGNRERLLPRERRGYYREYTVETPRARDRGARRIVCGGQRPSTPDACYYTSDHYSSFRKIVQ
;
A
#
# COMPACT_ATOMS: atom_id res chain seq x y z
N ASP A 1 9.35 11.97 7.89
CA ASP A 1 9.67 11.62 6.50
C ASP A 1 9.37 10.15 6.24
N ALA A 2 8.47 9.90 5.28
CA ALA A 2 8.04 8.55 4.95
C ALA A 2 9.20 7.66 4.50
N GLY A 3 10.23 8.23 3.87
CA GLY A 3 11.40 7.49 3.40
C GLY A 3 12.23 6.88 4.52
N ASN A 4 12.08 7.39 5.74
CA ASN A 4 12.88 6.93 6.88
C ASN A 4 12.12 6.01 7.83
N ALA A 5 10.78 6.05 7.80
CA ALA A 5 9.98 5.17 8.64
C ALA A 5 9.79 3.82 7.93
N THR A 6 9.98 2.74 8.68
CA THR A 6 9.84 1.39 8.13
C THR A 6 8.94 0.53 9.01
N VAL A 7 8.45 -0.56 8.43
CA VAL A 7 7.73 -1.60 9.15
C VAL A 7 8.07 -2.94 8.48
N ALA A 8 8.40 -3.94 9.29
CA ALA A 8 8.65 -5.27 8.74
C ALA A 8 7.33 -5.92 8.31
N VAL A 9 7.39 -6.78 7.30
CA VAL A 9 6.21 -7.53 6.86
C VAL A 9 5.57 -8.25 8.04
N ALA A 10 6.38 -8.89 8.89
CA ALA A 10 5.88 -9.65 10.03
C ALA A 10 5.16 -8.78 11.07
N ASP A 11 5.43 -7.47 11.07
CA ASP A 11 4.83 -6.54 12.03
C ASP A 11 3.60 -5.84 11.48
N LEU A 12 3.24 -6.07 10.21
CA LEU A 12 1.98 -5.58 9.67
C LEU A 12 0.81 -6.28 10.37
N PRO A 13 -0.36 -5.63 10.47
CA PRO A 13 -1.58 -6.35 10.84
C PRO A 13 -1.76 -7.54 9.91
N SER A 14 -2.41 -8.61 10.39
CA SER A 14 -2.60 -9.81 9.58
C SER A 14 -3.29 -9.50 8.25
N GLN A 15 -4.22 -8.55 8.24
CA GLN A 15 -4.89 -8.10 7.03
C GLN A 15 -3.91 -7.41 6.07
N GLY A 16 -2.93 -6.70 6.60
CA GLY A 16 -1.88 -6.08 5.80
C GLY A 16 -0.96 -7.11 5.18
N GLN A 17 -0.60 -8.14 5.94
CA GLN A 17 0.20 -9.24 5.41
C GLN A 17 -0.54 -9.95 4.28
N GLN A 18 -1.84 -10.14 4.43
CA GLN A 18 -2.67 -10.78 3.43
C GLN A 18 -2.70 -9.97 2.14
N THR A 19 -2.93 -8.66 2.25
CA THR A 19 -2.93 -7.76 1.10
C THR A 19 -1.57 -7.75 0.41
N TYR A 20 -0.49 -7.71 1.18
CA TYR A 20 0.86 -7.74 0.62
C TYR A 20 1.08 -9.00 -0.22
N ARG A 21 0.65 -10.17 0.29
CA ARG A 21 0.74 -11.42 -0.48
C ARG A 21 -0.06 -11.35 -1.77
N LEU A 22 -1.28 -10.78 -1.72
CA LEU A 22 -2.11 -10.63 -2.93
C LEU A 22 -1.43 -9.74 -3.96
N ILE A 23 -0.78 -8.67 -3.53
CA ILE A 23 -0.04 -7.80 -4.45
C ILE A 23 1.03 -8.60 -5.19
N LEU A 24 1.80 -9.40 -4.47
CA LEU A 24 2.87 -10.21 -5.07
C LEU A 24 2.33 -11.33 -5.96
N GLN A 25 1.10 -11.77 -5.72
CA GLN A 25 0.43 -12.77 -6.57
C GLN A 25 -0.23 -12.16 -7.80
N GLY A 26 -0.46 -10.85 -7.80
CA GLY A 26 -1.20 -10.19 -8.88
C GLY A 26 -2.71 -10.25 -8.72
N GLY A 27 -3.20 -10.49 -7.52
CA GLY A 27 -4.62 -10.59 -7.23
C GLY A 27 -5.12 -12.03 -7.21
N PRO A 28 -6.44 -12.24 -7.30
CA PRO A 28 -7.47 -11.21 -7.43
C PRO A 28 -7.66 -10.41 -6.15
N PHE A 29 -8.15 -9.18 -6.30
CA PHE A 29 -8.33 -8.27 -5.18
C PHE A 29 -9.81 -8.12 -4.84
N PRO A 30 -10.15 -7.94 -3.54
CA PRO A 30 -11.56 -7.90 -3.12
C PRO A 30 -12.28 -6.58 -3.38
N HIS A 31 -11.54 -5.48 -3.61
CA HIS A 31 -12.16 -4.17 -3.83
C HIS A 31 -11.88 -3.65 -5.22
N ASP A 32 -12.89 -3.00 -5.81
CA ASP A 32 -12.77 -2.45 -7.17
C ASP A 32 -11.64 -1.45 -7.29
N LYS A 33 -11.37 -0.71 -6.23
CA LYS A 33 -10.31 0.31 -6.26
C LYS A 33 -8.90 -0.26 -6.08
N ASP A 34 -8.78 -1.52 -5.71
CA ASP A 34 -7.46 -2.13 -5.54
C ASP A 34 -6.70 -2.11 -6.86
N GLY A 35 -5.47 -1.62 -6.81
CA GLY A 35 -4.65 -1.46 -8.01
C GLY A 35 -4.84 -0.16 -8.75
N SER A 36 -5.71 0.74 -8.27
CA SER A 36 -5.86 2.06 -8.88
C SER A 36 -4.61 2.91 -8.67
N VAL A 37 -4.40 3.86 -9.58
CA VAL A 37 -3.27 4.76 -9.49
C VAL A 37 -3.39 5.66 -8.26
N PHE A 38 -2.31 5.74 -7.50
CA PHE A 38 -2.18 6.66 -6.36
C PHE A 38 -1.34 7.85 -6.80
N GLY A 39 -1.89 9.04 -6.64
CA GLY A 39 -1.28 10.26 -7.21
C GLY A 39 -0.13 10.87 -6.45
N ASN A 40 0.11 10.44 -5.19
CA ASN A 40 1.16 10.99 -4.34
C ASN A 40 1.11 12.53 -4.25
N ARG A 41 -0.11 13.06 -4.15
CA ARG A 41 -0.34 14.53 -4.20
C ARG A 41 0.34 15.27 -3.06
N GLU A 42 0.41 14.66 -1.89
CA GLU A 42 1.07 15.27 -0.73
C GLU A 42 2.58 15.08 -0.76
N ARG A 43 3.09 14.35 -1.74
CA ARG A 43 4.52 14.11 -1.94
C ARG A 43 5.21 13.49 -0.73
N LEU A 44 4.48 12.67 0.02
CA LEU A 44 5.04 11.96 1.16
C LEU A 44 5.92 10.79 0.74
N LEU A 45 5.66 10.21 -0.45
CA LEU A 45 6.48 9.16 -1.03
C LEU A 45 7.48 9.78 -2.02
N PRO A 46 8.55 9.06 -2.36
CA PRO A 46 9.51 9.57 -3.34
C PRO A 46 8.82 9.96 -4.64
N ARG A 47 9.29 11.05 -5.24
CA ARG A 47 8.71 11.55 -6.47
C ARG A 47 8.97 10.57 -7.62
N GLU A 48 7.91 10.22 -8.34
CA GLU A 48 7.98 9.31 -9.47
C GLU A 48 7.01 9.77 -10.56
N ARG A 49 7.12 9.20 -11.76
CA ARG A 49 6.22 9.53 -12.84
C ARG A 49 4.78 9.15 -12.51
N ARG A 50 3.86 9.83 -13.16
CA ARG A 50 2.43 9.52 -13.01
C ARG A 50 2.18 8.05 -13.37
N GLY A 51 1.36 7.39 -12.55
CA GLY A 51 1.03 5.98 -12.74
C GLY A 51 2.01 5.01 -12.11
N TYR A 52 3.09 5.53 -11.50
CA TYR A 52 4.08 4.67 -10.86
C TYR A 52 3.53 3.97 -9.61
N TYR A 53 2.72 4.69 -8.81
CA TYR A 53 2.17 4.15 -7.56
C TYR A 53 0.74 3.63 -7.77
N ARG A 54 0.43 2.52 -7.07
CA ARG A 54 -0.92 1.95 -7.01
C ARG A 54 -1.30 1.70 -5.58
N GLU A 55 -2.58 1.85 -5.27
CA GLU A 55 -3.09 1.69 -3.92
C GLU A 55 -3.85 0.37 -3.78
N TYR A 56 -3.83 -0.18 -2.57
CA TYR A 56 -4.54 -1.42 -2.26
C TYR A 56 -5.14 -1.32 -0.86
N THR A 57 -6.33 -1.89 -0.68
CA THR A 57 -7.04 -1.87 0.59
C THR A 57 -6.45 -2.89 1.55
N VAL A 58 -6.21 -2.45 2.78
CA VAL A 58 -5.97 -3.34 3.92
C VAL A 58 -7.24 -3.34 4.75
N GLU A 59 -7.87 -4.50 4.92
CA GLU A 59 -9.14 -4.59 5.62
C GLU A 59 -9.00 -4.10 7.05
N THR A 60 -9.99 -3.34 7.51
CA THR A 60 -10.09 -2.94 8.90
C THR A 60 -11.17 -3.78 9.54
N PRO A 61 -10.86 -4.62 10.55
CA PRO A 61 -11.88 -5.47 11.17
C PRO A 61 -13.07 -4.64 11.63
N ARG A 62 -14.27 -5.13 11.34
CA ARG A 62 -15.55 -4.52 11.74
C ARG A 62 -15.86 -3.17 11.10
N ALA A 63 -15.04 -2.69 10.17
CA ALA A 63 -15.36 -1.48 9.44
C ALA A 63 -16.51 -1.75 8.47
N ARG A 64 -17.41 -0.78 8.33
CA ARG A 64 -18.54 -0.88 7.40
C ARG A 64 -18.13 -0.46 5.99
N ASP A 65 -17.00 0.22 5.85
CA ASP A 65 -16.48 0.69 4.59
C ASP A 65 -15.03 0.18 4.42
N ARG A 66 -14.30 0.75 3.48
CA ARG A 66 -12.91 0.35 3.25
C ARG A 66 -11.98 0.69 4.41
N GLY A 67 -12.42 1.56 5.34
CA GLY A 67 -11.56 2.04 6.41
C GLY A 67 -10.44 2.93 5.87
N ALA A 68 -9.40 3.13 6.69
CA ALA A 68 -8.32 4.07 6.37
C ALA A 68 -6.98 3.38 6.09
N ARG A 69 -6.93 2.06 6.13
CA ARG A 69 -5.66 1.33 5.98
C ARG A 69 -5.43 0.96 4.52
N ARG A 70 -4.21 1.22 4.03
CA ARG A 70 -3.83 0.95 2.64
C ARG A 70 -2.40 0.45 2.56
N ILE A 71 -2.08 -0.21 1.44
CA ILE A 71 -0.70 -0.39 0.99
C ILE A 71 -0.60 0.32 -0.34
N VAL A 72 0.46 1.10 -0.51
CA VAL A 72 0.78 1.76 -1.77
C VAL A 72 2.12 1.20 -2.24
N CYS A 73 2.12 0.67 -3.45
CA CYS A 73 3.34 0.10 -4.03
C CYS A 73 3.69 0.84 -5.31
N GLY A 74 4.98 1.01 -5.55
CA GLY A 74 5.48 1.64 -6.75
C GLY A 74 6.31 0.68 -7.56
N GLY A 75 6.32 0.87 -8.87
CA GLY A 75 7.10 0.05 -9.78
C GLY A 75 6.48 0.01 -11.15
N GLN A 76 7.24 -0.53 -12.09
CA GLN A 76 6.79 -0.67 -13.47
C GLN A 76 5.78 -1.80 -13.61
N ARG A 77 5.93 -2.86 -12.81
CA ARG A 77 5.04 -4.03 -12.83
C ARG A 77 4.37 -4.18 -11.48
N PRO A 78 3.04 -4.19 -11.44
CA PRO A 78 2.33 -4.22 -10.15
C PRO A 78 2.66 -5.43 -9.27
N SER A 79 2.88 -6.62 -9.85
CA SER A 79 3.14 -7.81 -9.04
C SER A 79 4.61 -7.98 -8.64
N THR A 80 5.49 -7.12 -9.14
CA THR A 80 6.91 -7.09 -8.75
C THR A 80 7.29 -5.67 -8.40
N PRO A 81 6.70 -5.11 -7.33
CA PRO A 81 6.92 -3.70 -6.99
C PRO A 81 8.36 -3.44 -6.55
N ASP A 82 8.83 -2.22 -6.84
CA ASP A 82 10.14 -1.77 -6.38
C ASP A 82 10.13 -1.48 -4.89
N ALA A 83 9.04 -0.94 -4.37
CA ALA A 83 8.89 -0.62 -2.96
C ALA A 83 7.41 -0.53 -2.61
N CYS A 84 7.06 -0.91 -1.40
CA CYS A 84 5.70 -0.80 -0.88
C CYS A 84 5.70 -0.07 0.44
N TYR A 85 4.61 0.65 0.71
CA TYR A 85 4.45 1.50 1.88
C TYR A 85 3.09 1.21 2.51
N TYR A 86 3.07 1.13 3.84
CA TYR A 86 1.84 0.93 4.60
C TYR A 86 1.40 2.25 5.22
N THR A 87 0.09 2.50 5.18
CA THR A 87 -0.52 3.61 5.89
C THR A 87 -1.73 3.11 6.67
N SER A 88 -1.90 3.63 7.89
CA SER A 88 -3.07 3.35 8.72
C SER A 88 -3.98 4.57 8.88
N ASP A 89 -3.61 5.70 8.28
CA ASP A 89 -4.30 6.98 8.48
C ASP A 89 -4.70 7.64 7.16
N HIS A 90 -5.08 6.82 6.18
CA HIS A 90 -5.58 7.26 4.88
C HIS A 90 -4.60 8.23 4.19
N TYR A 91 -3.34 7.78 4.07
CA TYR A 91 -2.28 8.45 3.32
C TYR A 91 -1.66 9.67 4.04
N SER A 92 -1.99 9.89 5.31
CA SER A 92 -1.39 11.02 6.05
C SER A 92 0.05 10.73 6.47
N SER A 93 0.38 9.47 6.64
CA SER A 93 1.76 9.04 6.92
C SER A 93 1.97 7.65 6.35
N PHE A 94 3.23 7.31 6.11
CA PHE A 94 3.60 6.03 5.52
C PHE A 94 4.79 5.41 6.24
N ARG A 95 4.86 4.08 6.19
CA ARG A 95 6.04 3.33 6.60
C ARG A 95 6.44 2.41 5.47
N LYS A 96 7.71 2.44 5.07
CA LYS A 96 8.21 1.56 4.03
C LYS A 96 8.21 0.12 4.54
N ILE A 97 7.63 -0.79 3.78
CA ILE A 97 7.57 -2.20 4.14
C ILE A 97 8.93 -2.83 3.82
N VAL A 98 9.51 -3.50 4.82
CA VAL A 98 10.80 -4.21 4.68
C VAL A 98 10.62 -5.65 5.10
N GLN A 99 11.52 -6.50 4.63
CA GLN A 99 11.44 -7.94 4.92
C GLN A 99 11.79 -8.28 6.37
#